data_03be535dd3edd7a45bf6fb5c144fbd8a
#
_entry.id   03be535dd3edd7a45bf6fb5c144fbd8a
#
_cell.length_a   1.000
_cell.length_b   1.000
_cell.length_c   1.000
_cell.angle_alpha   90.00
_cell.angle_beta   90.00
_cell.angle_gamma   90.00
#
_symmetry.space_group_name_H-M   'P 1'
#
loop_
_entity.id
_entity.type
_entity.pdbx_description
1 polymer ?
#
loop_
_entity_poly.entity_id
_entity_poly.type
_entity_poly.pdbx_seq_one_letter_code
_entity_poly.pdbx_strand_id
1 'polypeptide(L)'
;MDKNMERDTQQGTISQEAPADSGVSRRSFLRKSSVAAMAAAVGSQIPFGDLLPEGMQLVGMAHAEEAMKIEGKIPEMVVLNTKPLNAEPPPHFLDEDITPYNKMFVRNNGIPPVKVDAAAWKLTIEGESAKRSVSFSIAELKKKFKEHTLQIQLECGGNGRSEYNPPAKGNQWRVGAISCAEWTGVRLRDVLEHVGVKDNAVYIGYYGADTHVSGDPKKVVISRGVPIAKAMEDESLIAWAMNGKDIPLLHGYPLRLVTGGWPASTCGKWLNRIVIRDKVHDGPKMTGMSY
;
A
#
# COMPACT_ATOMS: atom_id res chain seq x y z
N MET A 1 48.84 -55.44 19.79
CA MET A 1 50.09 -54.67 19.88
C MET A 1 49.65 -53.25 20.20
N ASP A 2 49.44 -52.95 21.47
CA ASP A 2 50.38 -52.46 22.49
C ASP A 2 51.14 -51.21 22.04
N LYS A 3 50.82 -50.06 22.63
CA LYS A 3 51.49 -49.47 23.81
C LYS A 3 50.88 -48.10 24.13
N ASN A 4 50.38 -48.06 25.35
CA ASN A 4 50.47 -47.01 26.36
C ASN A 4 51.59 -45.98 26.20
N MET A 5 51.33 -44.72 26.60
CA MET A 5 52.08 -43.97 27.65
C MET A 5 51.43 -42.64 27.89
N GLU A 6 50.83 -42.47 28.98
CA GLU A 6 51.18 -41.73 30.21
C GLU A 6 51.16 -40.20 30.12
N ARG A 7 50.29 -39.70 30.95
CA ARG A 7 50.09 -38.42 31.64
C ARG A 7 51.31 -37.54 31.84
N ASP A 8 51.13 -36.28 31.68
CA ASP A 8 51.73 -35.34 32.61
C ASP A 8 50.77 -34.21 32.97
N THR A 9 50.53 -34.05 34.25
CA THR A 9 49.69 -33.10 34.94
C THR A 9 50.52 -31.88 35.29
N GLN A 10 50.22 -30.71 34.75
CA GLN A 10 50.66 -29.47 35.40
C GLN A 10 49.45 -28.59 35.67
N GLN A 11 49.08 -28.48 36.92
CA GLN A 11 48.21 -27.47 37.50
C GLN A 11 48.87 -26.11 37.42
N GLY A 12 48.33 -25.23 36.57
CA GLY A 12 48.59 -23.82 36.62
C GLY A 12 47.36 -23.11 37.17
N THR A 13 47.43 -22.66 38.39
CA THR A 13 46.45 -21.85 39.10
C THR A 13 46.41 -20.48 38.44
N ILE A 14 45.36 -20.19 37.64
CA ILE A 14 45.09 -18.86 37.18
C ILE A 14 43.96 -18.30 38.05
N SER A 15 44.30 -17.35 38.90
CA SER A 15 43.36 -16.52 39.64
C SER A 15 42.53 -15.68 38.64
N GLN A 16 41.28 -16.01 38.49
CA GLN A 16 40.31 -15.18 37.78
C GLN A 16 39.85 -14.06 38.71
N GLU A 17 40.32 -12.86 38.45
CA GLU A 17 39.63 -11.64 38.92
C GLU A 17 38.29 -11.51 38.18
N ALA A 18 37.20 -11.54 38.92
CA ALA A 18 35.87 -11.28 38.41
C ALA A 18 35.74 -9.81 37.98
N PRO A 19 35.16 -9.51 36.81
CA PRO A 19 34.89 -8.13 36.42
C PRO A 19 33.86 -7.51 37.36
N ALA A 20 34.16 -6.33 37.84
CA ALA A 20 33.29 -5.55 38.72
C ALA A 20 31.89 -5.35 38.07
N ASP A 21 30.88 -5.80 38.80
CA ASP A 21 29.47 -5.62 38.50
C ASP A 21 29.12 -4.12 38.49
N SER A 22 29.00 -3.50 37.32
CA SER A 22 28.45 -2.16 37.11
C SER A 22 26.92 -2.21 37.10
N GLY A 23 26.32 -2.88 38.04
CA GLY A 23 24.89 -3.02 38.22
C GLY A 23 24.25 -1.66 38.51
N VAL A 24 23.62 -1.03 37.52
CA VAL A 24 22.71 0.09 37.71
C VAL A 24 21.60 -0.40 38.65
N SER A 25 21.61 0.03 39.91
CA SER A 25 20.60 -0.43 40.87
C SER A 25 19.22 0.00 40.42
N ARG A 26 18.19 -0.83 40.67
CA ARG A 26 16.78 -0.50 40.36
C ARG A 26 16.37 0.87 40.90
N ARG A 27 16.95 1.28 42.03
CA ARG A 27 16.71 2.60 42.62
C ARG A 27 17.35 3.75 41.84
N SER A 28 18.53 3.56 41.22
CA SER A 28 19.17 4.56 40.37
C SER A 28 18.45 4.66 39.00
N PHE A 29 17.92 3.54 38.49
CA PHE A 29 17.09 3.53 37.29
C PHE A 29 15.78 4.29 37.49
N LEU A 30 15.05 4.02 38.57
CA LEU A 30 13.80 4.73 38.88
C LEU A 30 14.01 6.23 39.16
N ARG A 31 15.13 6.60 39.77
CA ARG A 31 15.48 8.01 40.02
C ARG A 31 15.82 8.75 38.72
N LYS A 32 16.46 8.10 37.77
CA LYS A 32 16.75 8.66 36.44
C LYS A 32 15.51 8.72 35.57
N SER A 33 14.60 7.75 35.68
CA SER A 33 13.32 7.73 34.95
C SER A 33 12.35 8.79 35.44
N SER A 34 12.33 9.11 36.77
CA SER A 34 11.48 10.18 37.32
C SER A 34 11.97 11.57 36.92
N VAL A 35 13.29 11.78 36.75
CA VAL A 35 13.85 13.03 36.22
C VAL A 35 13.51 13.21 34.76
N ALA A 36 13.54 12.17 33.96
CA ALA A 36 13.13 12.21 32.55
C ALA A 36 11.61 12.49 32.39
N ALA A 37 10.78 11.94 33.28
CA ALA A 37 9.34 12.20 33.29
C ALA A 37 8.98 13.64 33.72
N MET A 38 9.72 14.23 34.66
CA MET A 38 9.55 15.63 35.03
C MET A 38 10.06 16.60 33.97
N ALA A 39 11.11 16.25 33.21
CA ALA A 39 11.58 17.07 32.10
C ALA A 39 10.57 17.12 30.94
N ALA A 40 9.78 16.09 30.77
CA ALA A 40 8.69 16.07 29.78
C ALA A 40 7.46 16.90 30.21
N ALA A 41 7.29 17.15 31.53
CA ALA A 41 6.16 17.91 32.07
C ALA A 41 6.41 19.42 32.13
N VAL A 42 7.66 19.86 32.08
CA VAL A 42 8.04 21.30 32.17
C VAL A 42 8.57 21.76 30.80
N GLY A 43 7.65 21.91 29.86
CA GLY A 43 7.76 22.61 28.55
C GLY A 43 9.16 23.00 28.03
N SER A 44 9.50 22.45 26.97
CA SER A 44 10.35 22.67 25.79
C SER A 44 11.22 23.94 25.62
N GLN A 45 11.65 24.63 26.65
CA GLN A 45 12.47 25.84 26.52
C GLN A 45 13.86 25.77 27.17
N ILE A 46 14.32 24.61 27.62
CA ILE A 46 15.66 24.45 28.17
C ILE A 46 16.50 23.65 27.19
N PRO A 47 17.62 24.17 26.66
CA PRO A 47 18.51 23.39 25.77
C PRO A 47 19.25 22.35 26.61
N PHE A 48 18.73 21.10 26.59
CA PHE A 48 19.34 19.97 27.30
C PHE A 48 20.49 19.32 26.51
N GLY A 49 20.86 19.84 25.35
CA GLY A 49 21.89 19.24 24.50
C GLY A 49 23.25 19.09 25.21
N ASP A 50 23.63 20.07 26.03
CA ASP A 50 24.93 20.12 26.65
C ASP A 50 25.04 19.31 27.96
N LEU A 51 23.94 18.72 28.41
CA LEU A 51 23.86 17.96 29.68
C LEU A 51 23.80 16.43 29.47
N LEU A 52 23.89 15.96 28.23
CA LEU A 52 23.85 14.54 27.92
C LEU A 52 25.27 13.96 27.90
N PRO A 53 25.48 12.76 28.47
CA PRO A 53 26.75 12.05 28.34
C PRO A 53 27.10 11.82 26.86
N GLU A 54 28.39 11.91 26.50
CA GLU A 54 28.86 11.62 25.14
C GLU A 54 28.32 10.27 24.63
N GLY A 55 27.68 10.25 23.49
CA GLY A 55 27.07 9.07 22.88
C GLY A 55 25.56 8.90 23.12
N MET A 56 24.91 9.73 23.92
CA MET A 56 23.45 9.75 24.04
C MET A 56 22.86 10.78 23.10
N GLN A 57 22.39 10.33 21.95
CA GLN A 57 21.54 11.16 21.11
C GLN A 57 20.15 11.24 21.76
N LEU A 58 19.67 12.47 22.01
CA LEU A 58 18.23 12.69 22.15
C LEU A 58 17.61 12.12 20.86
N VAL A 59 16.90 11.01 20.99
CA VAL A 59 15.88 10.67 19.98
C VAL A 59 14.99 11.91 19.95
N GLY A 60 15.14 12.73 18.91
CA GLY A 60 14.44 13.98 18.79
C GLY A 60 12.99 13.68 19.10
N MET A 61 12.42 14.37 20.07
CA MET A 61 10.98 14.49 20.18
C MET A 61 10.61 15.07 18.82
N ALA A 62 10.17 14.19 17.93
CA ALA A 62 9.56 14.62 16.70
C ALA A 62 8.54 15.65 17.17
N HIS A 63 8.75 16.93 16.81
CA HIS A 63 7.65 17.87 16.83
C HIS A 63 6.53 17.08 16.17
N ALA A 64 5.43 16.91 16.87
CA ALA A 64 4.22 16.43 16.25
C ALA A 64 3.88 17.54 15.23
N GLU A 65 4.50 17.46 14.03
CA GLU A 65 3.94 18.09 12.85
C GLU A 65 2.48 17.71 12.90
N GLU A 66 1.60 18.71 12.92
CA GLU A 66 0.15 18.45 12.95
C GLU A 66 -0.09 17.37 11.90
N ALA A 67 -0.48 16.19 12.39
CA ALA A 67 -0.56 15.01 11.52
C ALA A 67 -1.45 15.39 10.34
N MET A 68 -0.93 15.34 9.13
CA MET A 68 -1.64 15.77 7.93
C MET A 68 -3.00 15.09 7.91
N LYS A 69 -4.06 15.88 8.11
CA LYS A 69 -5.43 15.37 8.08
C LYS A 69 -5.80 15.03 6.64
N ILE A 70 -6.11 13.78 6.39
CA ILE A 70 -6.63 13.33 5.10
C ILE A 70 -8.15 13.40 5.17
N GLU A 71 -8.76 14.18 4.30
CA GLU A 71 -10.21 14.35 4.26
C GLU A 71 -10.94 13.01 4.19
N GLY A 72 -11.92 12.81 5.05
CA GLY A 72 -12.71 11.59 5.14
C GLY A 72 -11.98 10.38 5.74
N LYS A 73 -10.75 10.53 6.25
CA LYS A 73 -10.00 9.47 6.94
C LYS A 73 -9.97 9.70 8.45
N ILE A 74 -9.73 8.61 9.19
CA ILE A 74 -9.48 8.71 10.63
C ILE A 74 -8.21 9.53 10.88
N PRO A 75 -8.13 10.27 11.99
CA PRO A 75 -6.96 11.11 12.31
C PRO A 75 -5.68 10.28 12.56
N GLU A 76 -5.83 9.00 12.90
CA GLU A 76 -4.74 8.08 13.20
C GLU A 76 -4.03 7.52 11.97
N MET A 77 -4.45 7.91 10.75
CA MET A 77 -3.77 7.47 9.54
C MET A 77 -2.29 7.82 9.58
N VAL A 78 -1.45 6.82 9.37
CA VAL A 78 0.00 6.98 9.23
C VAL A 78 0.31 7.38 7.79
N VAL A 79 0.72 8.62 7.60
CA VAL A 79 1.11 9.14 6.29
C VAL A 79 2.54 8.73 5.97
N LEU A 80 2.73 7.94 4.92
CA LEU A 80 4.05 7.48 4.46
C LEU A 80 4.65 8.41 3.42
N ASN A 81 3.80 9.12 2.67
CA ASN A 81 4.20 10.01 1.60
C ASN A 81 3.05 10.98 1.28
N THR A 82 3.36 12.24 1.08
CA THR A 82 2.37 13.27 0.76
C THR A 82 2.20 13.51 -0.74
N LYS A 83 3.24 13.20 -1.55
CA LYS A 83 3.20 13.39 -3.01
C LYS A 83 3.95 12.25 -3.74
N PRO A 84 3.23 11.25 -4.27
CA PRO A 84 1.77 11.05 -4.18
C PRO A 84 1.36 10.62 -2.77
N LEU A 85 0.14 10.98 -2.37
CA LEU A 85 -0.37 10.63 -1.04
C LEU A 85 -0.45 9.11 -0.87
N ASN A 86 0.22 8.59 0.18
CA ASN A 86 0.15 7.20 0.60
C ASN A 86 0.04 7.16 2.12
N ALA A 87 -0.96 6.44 2.63
CA ALA A 87 -1.23 6.35 4.04
C ALA A 87 -1.91 5.02 4.39
N GLU A 88 -1.68 4.54 5.59
CA GLU A 88 -2.28 3.32 6.12
C GLU A 88 -2.86 3.56 7.52
N PRO A 89 -3.92 2.86 7.91
CA PRO A 89 -4.38 2.86 9.30
C PRO A 89 -3.43 2.03 10.16
N PRO A 90 -3.33 2.30 11.46
CA PRO A 90 -2.77 1.34 12.40
C PRO A 90 -3.58 0.03 12.38
N PRO A 91 -2.94 -1.15 12.50
CA PRO A 91 -3.59 -2.44 12.25
C PRO A 91 -4.77 -2.73 13.20
N HIS A 92 -4.78 -2.21 14.41
CA HIS A 92 -5.88 -2.38 15.36
C HIS A 92 -7.18 -1.66 14.97
N PHE A 93 -7.17 -0.86 13.88
CA PHE A 93 -8.38 -0.29 13.30
C PHE A 93 -8.97 -1.15 12.17
N LEU A 94 -8.34 -2.27 11.83
CA LEU A 94 -8.79 -3.20 10.78
C LEU A 94 -9.48 -4.42 11.40
N ASP A 95 -10.46 -4.18 12.24
CA ASP A 95 -11.17 -5.17 13.04
C ASP A 95 -12.59 -5.48 12.54
N GLU A 96 -13.08 -4.77 11.51
CA GLU A 96 -14.38 -5.04 10.90
C GLU A 96 -14.28 -5.99 9.71
N ASP A 97 -15.31 -6.82 9.48
CA ASP A 97 -15.43 -7.71 8.32
C ASP A 97 -15.38 -6.93 6.99
N ILE A 98 -16.00 -5.75 6.98
CA ILE A 98 -15.96 -4.80 5.87
C ILE A 98 -15.24 -3.56 6.33
N THR A 99 -14.08 -3.30 5.77
CA THR A 99 -13.27 -2.11 6.09
C THR A 99 -14.01 -0.84 5.69
N PRO A 100 -14.35 0.05 6.64
CA PRO A 100 -14.97 1.34 6.33
C PRO A 100 -14.03 2.21 5.49
N TYR A 101 -14.62 3.09 4.66
CA TYR A 101 -13.85 3.99 3.81
C TYR A 101 -12.78 4.79 4.59
N ASN A 102 -13.13 5.30 5.76
CA ASN A 102 -12.25 6.15 6.55
C ASN A 102 -11.04 5.38 7.15
N LYS A 103 -11.09 4.06 7.21
CA LYS A 103 -10.01 3.17 7.66
C LYS A 103 -9.24 2.51 6.51
N MET A 104 -9.77 2.52 5.28
CA MET A 104 -9.08 1.91 4.14
C MET A 104 -7.77 2.64 3.81
N PHE A 105 -6.69 1.91 3.56
CA PHE A 105 -5.40 2.47 3.17
C PHE A 105 -5.47 3.25 1.85
N VAL A 106 -4.66 4.28 1.72
CA VAL A 106 -4.53 5.09 0.50
C VAL A 106 -3.21 4.77 -0.18
N ARG A 107 -3.28 4.28 -1.43
CA ARG A 107 -2.10 4.02 -2.26
C ARG A 107 -2.25 4.72 -3.61
N ASN A 108 -1.46 5.74 -3.85
CA ASN A 108 -1.41 6.46 -5.12
C ASN A 108 -0.03 6.35 -5.78
N ASN A 109 0.01 6.31 -7.09
CA ASN A 109 1.23 6.42 -7.88
C ASN A 109 1.38 7.81 -8.52
N GLY A 110 0.26 8.51 -8.69
CA GLY A 110 0.15 9.85 -9.21
C GLY A 110 -0.76 10.72 -8.35
N ILE A 111 -1.11 11.85 -8.88
CA ILE A 111 -2.01 12.84 -8.27
C ILE A 111 -3.43 12.51 -8.72
N PRO A 112 -4.39 12.31 -7.82
CA PRO A 112 -5.80 12.12 -8.17
C PRO A 112 -6.33 13.25 -9.05
N PRO A 113 -7.31 12.99 -9.96
CA PRO A 113 -7.97 14.05 -10.70
C PRO A 113 -8.70 15.00 -9.73
N VAL A 114 -8.61 16.31 -9.99
CA VAL A 114 -9.18 17.35 -9.10
C VAL A 114 -10.70 17.51 -9.29
N LYS A 115 -11.15 17.37 -10.52
CA LYS A 115 -12.57 17.48 -10.88
C LYS A 115 -12.97 16.23 -11.67
N VAL A 116 -14.02 15.56 -11.22
CA VAL A 116 -14.54 14.36 -11.87
C VAL A 116 -16.03 14.54 -12.11
N ASP A 117 -16.41 14.52 -13.38
CA ASP A 117 -17.80 14.45 -13.80
C ASP A 117 -18.14 13.01 -14.18
N ALA A 118 -18.87 12.32 -13.31
CA ALA A 118 -19.26 10.93 -13.54
C ALA A 118 -20.24 10.77 -14.70
N ALA A 119 -21.06 11.79 -15.00
CA ALA A 119 -22.00 11.75 -16.10
C ALA A 119 -21.28 11.82 -17.46
N ALA A 120 -20.21 12.60 -17.53
CA ALA A 120 -19.36 12.70 -18.72
C ALA A 120 -18.27 11.61 -18.80
N TRP A 121 -18.08 10.83 -17.74
CA TRP A 121 -17.01 9.81 -17.69
C TRP A 121 -17.20 8.74 -18.75
N LYS A 122 -16.10 8.40 -19.42
CA LYS A 122 -16.06 7.32 -20.41
C LYS A 122 -14.99 6.30 -20.07
N LEU A 123 -15.33 5.05 -20.24
CA LEU A 123 -14.41 3.92 -20.25
C LEU A 123 -14.27 3.40 -21.67
N THR A 124 -13.10 3.50 -22.24
CA THR A 124 -12.78 2.93 -23.55
C THR A 124 -12.12 1.57 -23.41
N ILE A 125 -12.63 0.60 -24.15
CA ILE A 125 -12.03 -0.74 -24.25
C ILE A 125 -11.64 -0.97 -25.71
N GLU A 126 -10.34 -1.24 -25.92
CA GLU A 126 -9.72 -1.38 -27.25
C GLU A 126 -8.49 -2.29 -27.19
N GLY A 127 -7.69 -2.30 -28.21
CA GLY A 127 -6.40 -3.00 -28.25
C GLY A 127 -6.27 -3.96 -29.40
N GLU A 128 -5.09 -4.55 -29.54
CA GLU A 128 -4.71 -5.41 -30.66
C GLU A 128 -5.60 -6.66 -30.73
N SER A 129 -6.01 -7.17 -29.57
CA SER A 129 -6.88 -8.37 -29.47
C SER A 129 -8.34 -8.05 -29.17
N ALA A 130 -8.76 -6.77 -29.24
CA ALA A 130 -10.17 -6.41 -29.27
C ALA A 130 -10.75 -6.61 -30.68
N LYS A 131 -11.97 -7.18 -30.80
CA LYS A 131 -12.67 -7.26 -32.10
C LYS A 131 -13.18 -5.89 -32.55
N ARG A 132 -13.46 -4.97 -31.59
CA ARG A 132 -13.87 -3.59 -31.84
C ARG A 132 -13.46 -2.70 -30.68
N SER A 133 -13.27 -1.41 -30.94
CA SER A 133 -13.10 -0.41 -29.88
C SER A 133 -14.49 0.10 -29.47
N VAL A 134 -14.77 0.11 -28.16
CA VAL A 134 -16.06 0.56 -27.61
C VAL A 134 -15.81 1.46 -26.41
N SER A 135 -16.54 2.57 -26.34
CA SER A 135 -16.57 3.45 -25.18
C SER A 135 -17.94 3.36 -24.49
N PHE A 136 -17.91 3.23 -23.18
CA PHE A 136 -19.11 3.19 -22.34
C PHE A 136 -19.13 4.36 -21.36
N SER A 137 -20.29 5.00 -21.20
CA SER A 137 -20.59 5.78 -20.00
C SER A 137 -20.91 4.83 -18.83
N ILE A 138 -20.90 5.36 -17.62
CA ILE A 138 -21.30 4.58 -16.42
C ILE A 138 -22.76 4.17 -16.53
N ALA A 139 -23.62 5.05 -17.04
CA ALA A 139 -25.04 4.75 -17.27
C ALA A 139 -25.24 3.59 -18.27
N GLU A 140 -24.42 3.54 -19.33
CA GLU A 140 -24.46 2.44 -20.30
C GLU A 140 -23.99 1.12 -19.68
N LEU A 141 -22.93 1.15 -18.85
CA LEU A 141 -22.47 -0.04 -18.11
C LEU A 141 -23.60 -0.58 -17.22
N LYS A 142 -24.21 0.29 -16.41
CA LYS A 142 -25.32 -0.06 -15.50
C LYS A 142 -26.55 -0.59 -16.24
N LYS A 143 -26.86 -0.04 -17.40
CA LYS A 143 -28.04 -0.45 -18.18
C LYS A 143 -27.82 -1.77 -18.94
N LYS A 144 -26.61 -1.99 -19.43
CA LYS A 144 -26.32 -3.06 -20.39
C LYS A 144 -25.92 -4.37 -19.73
N PHE A 145 -25.26 -4.33 -18.58
CA PHE A 145 -24.70 -5.48 -17.92
C PHE A 145 -25.32 -5.73 -16.55
N LYS A 146 -25.29 -6.98 -16.09
CA LYS A 146 -25.77 -7.37 -14.79
C LYS A 146 -24.85 -6.80 -13.70
N GLU A 147 -25.47 -6.17 -12.71
CA GLU A 147 -24.77 -5.69 -11.51
C GLU A 147 -24.40 -6.87 -10.59
N HIS A 148 -23.22 -6.78 -9.99
CA HIS A 148 -22.70 -7.70 -9.00
C HIS A 148 -22.08 -6.92 -7.84
N THR A 149 -22.30 -7.42 -6.62
CA THR A 149 -21.60 -6.94 -5.42
C THR A 149 -20.78 -8.08 -4.84
N LEU A 150 -19.49 -7.84 -4.70
CA LEU A 150 -18.55 -8.82 -4.17
C LEU A 150 -17.71 -8.21 -3.06
N GLN A 151 -17.52 -8.95 -1.97
CA GLN A 151 -16.58 -8.62 -0.92
C GLN A 151 -15.19 -9.06 -1.37
N ILE A 152 -14.29 -8.11 -1.61
CA ILE A 152 -12.95 -8.38 -2.15
C ILE A 152 -11.91 -7.63 -1.32
N GLN A 153 -10.89 -8.37 -0.88
CA GLN A 153 -9.71 -7.81 -0.23
C GLN A 153 -8.77 -7.19 -1.26
N LEU A 154 -8.27 -6.02 -0.93
CA LEU A 154 -7.17 -5.37 -1.66
C LEU A 154 -5.97 -5.25 -0.74
N GLU A 155 -4.82 -5.67 -1.23
CA GLU A 155 -3.56 -5.59 -0.51
C GLU A 155 -2.46 -5.00 -1.39
N CYS A 156 -1.69 -4.06 -0.85
CA CYS A 156 -0.50 -3.56 -1.52
C CYS A 156 0.60 -4.62 -1.47
N GLY A 157 1.24 -4.91 -2.62
CA GLY A 157 2.40 -5.82 -2.65
C GLY A 157 3.61 -5.37 -1.82
N GLY A 158 3.54 -4.19 -1.22
CA GLY A 158 4.53 -3.68 -0.26
C GLY A 158 4.08 -3.75 1.20
N ASN A 159 2.93 -4.33 1.50
CA ASN A 159 2.47 -4.52 2.87
C ASN A 159 3.51 -5.32 3.66
N GLY A 160 3.85 -4.90 4.87
CA GLY A 160 4.93 -5.50 5.68
C GLY A 160 6.36 -5.09 5.26
N ARG A 161 6.55 -4.14 4.33
CA ARG A 161 7.90 -3.77 3.86
C ARG A 161 8.80 -3.20 4.95
N SER A 162 8.25 -2.52 5.95
CA SER A 162 9.00 -1.98 7.08
C SER A 162 9.66 -3.05 7.95
N GLU A 163 9.23 -4.31 7.83
CA GLU A 163 9.76 -5.44 8.61
C GLU A 163 11.06 -6.02 8.01
N TYR A 164 11.45 -5.62 6.79
CA TYR A 164 12.68 -6.10 6.16
C TYR A 164 13.94 -5.48 6.77
N ASN A 165 14.91 -6.30 7.06
CA ASN A 165 16.25 -5.89 7.48
C ASN A 165 17.31 -6.57 6.59
N PRO A 166 18.10 -5.83 5.78
CA PRO A 166 18.11 -4.36 5.65
C PRO A 166 16.81 -3.83 4.98
N PRO A 167 16.47 -2.54 5.19
CA PRO A 167 15.25 -1.94 4.66
C PRO A 167 15.16 -2.03 3.13
N ALA A 168 14.06 -2.56 2.60
CA ALA A 168 13.80 -2.59 1.17
C ALA A 168 13.39 -1.20 0.64
N LYS A 169 13.72 -0.91 -0.63
CA LYS A 169 13.33 0.35 -1.27
C LYS A 169 11.81 0.48 -1.42
N GLY A 170 11.30 1.71 -1.33
CA GLY A 170 9.88 2.04 -1.51
C GLY A 170 9.22 2.53 -0.22
N ASN A 171 7.90 2.77 -0.27
CA ASN A 171 7.14 3.16 0.91
C ASN A 171 7.24 2.08 1.99
N GLN A 172 7.56 2.49 3.19
CA GLN A 172 7.75 1.59 4.33
C GLN A 172 6.39 1.27 4.96
N TRP A 173 5.56 0.55 4.21
CA TRP A 173 4.29 0.03 4.72
C TRP A 173 4.55 -0.89 5.90
N ARG A 174 3.79 -0.69 6.97
CA ARG A 174 3.70 -1.64 8.06
C ARG A 174 2.78 -2.79 7.63
N VAL A 175 1.74 -3.08 8.38
CA VAL A 175 0.77 -4.13 8.06
C VAL A 175 -0.64 -3.58 7.81
N GLY A 176 -0.77 -2.27 7.64
CA GLY A 176 -2.04 -1.59 7.41
C GLY A 176 -2.41 -1.40 5.93
N ALA A 177 -1.55 -1.79 4.99
CA ALA A 177 -1.83 -1.64 3.56
C ALA A 177 -2.71 -2.77 3.00
N ILE A 178 -3.75 -3.14 3.74
CA ILE A 178 -4.73 -4.17 3.45
C ILE A 178 -6.13 -3.64 3.80
N SER A 179 -7.14 -4.02 3.05
CA SER A 179 -8.54 -3.64 3.33
C SER A 179 -9.48 -4.56 2.58
N CYS A 180 -10.58 -4.94 3.21
CA CYS A 180 -11.65 -5.71 2.60
C CYS A 180 -12.90 -4.85 2.45
N ALA A 181 -13.42 -4.70 1.23
CA ALA A 181 -14.60 -3.87 0.97
C ALA A 181 -15.58 -4.59 0.05
N GLU A 182 -16.85 -4.18 0.10
CA GLU A 182 -17.84 -4.58 -0.91
C GLU A 182 -17.71 -3.68 -2.13
N TRP A 183 -17.49 -4.30 -3.28
CA TRP A 183 -17.37 -3.62 -4.56
C TRP A 183 -18.58 -3.94 -5.42
N THR A 184 -19.30 -2.91 -5.86
CA THR A 184 -20.44 -3.05 -6.76
C THR A 184 -20.11 -2.54 -8.15
N GLY A 185 -20.39 -3.37 -9.14
CA GLY A 185 -20.10 -3.07 -10.54
C GLY A 185 -20.58 -4.16 -11.47
N VAL A 186 -19.98 -4.24 -12.66
CA VAL A 186 -20.20 -5.30 -13.65
C VAL A 186 -18.99 -6.19 -13.73
N ARG A 187 -19.18 -7.48 -14.04
CA ARG A 187 -18.06 -8.38 -14.30
C ARG A 187 -17.27 -7.89 -15.51
N LEU A 188 -15.97 -7.84 -15.35
CA LEU A 188 -15.07 -7.46 -16.45
C LEU A 188 -15.27 -8.37 -17.65
N ARG A 189 -15.41 -9.67 -17.44
CA ARG A 189 -15.69 -10.68 -18.44
C ARG A 189 -16.87 -10.30 -19.35
N ASP A 190 -18.02 -9.91 -18.77
CA ASP A 190 -19.22 -9.63 -19.53
C ASP A 190 -19.02 -8.44 -20.50
N VAL A 191 -18.24 -7.45 -20.04
CA VAL A 191 -17.90 -6.27 -20.85
C VAL A 191 -16.88 -6.65 -21.95
N LEU A 192 -15.88 -7.47 -21.63
CA LEU A 192 -14.89 -7.96 -22.61
C LEU A 192 -15.55 -8.84 -23.69
N GLU A 193 -16.45 -9.74 -23.33
CA GLU A 193 -17.22 -10.57 -24.27
C GLU A 193 -18.09 -9.70 -25.18
N HIS A 194 -18.72 -8.66 -24.63
CA HIS A 194 -19.49 -7.71 -25.44
C HIS A 194 -18.63 -6.96 -26.47
N VAL A 195 -17.42 -6.54 -26.08
CA VAL A 195 -16.44 -5.91 -27.00
C VAL A 195 -15.95 -6.92 -28.04
N GLY A 196 -15.87 -8.17 -27.65
CA GLY A 196 -15.31 -9.28 -28.40
C GLY A 196 -13.81 -9.38 -28.22
N VAL A 197 -13.39 -10.50 -27.63
CA VAL A 197 -11.98 -10.87 -27.45
C VAL A 197 -11.58 -11.77 -28.62
N LYS A 198 -10.41 -11.51 -29.22
CA LYS A 198 -9.82 -12.39 -30.22
C LYS A 198 -9.11 -13.56 -29.56
N ASP A 199 -8.93 -14.68 -30.29
CA ASP A 199 -8.33 -15.90 -29.76
C ASP A 199 -6.85 -15.74 -29.39
N ASN A 200 -6.17 -14.74 -29.96
CA ASN A 200 -4.78 -14.40 -29.66
C ASN A 200 -4.61 -13.49 -28.44
N ALA A 201 -5.68 -13.20 -27.69
CA ALA A 201 -5.60 -12.35 -26.50
C ALA A 201 -4.80 -13.03 -25.40
N VAL A 202 -3.80 -12.31 -24.85
CA VAL A 202 -2.89 -12.82 -23.81
C VAL A 202 -3.12 -12.08 -22.50
N TYR A 203 -3.35 -10.76 -22.56
CA TYR A 203 -3.36 -9.88 -21.40
C TYR A 203 -4.37 -8.75 -21.56
N ILE A 204 -4.78 -8.16 -20.44
CA ILE A 204 -5.36 -6.81 -20.43
C ILE A 204 -4.42 -5.83 -19.73
N GLY A 205 -4.45 -4.57 -20.14
CA GLY A 205 -3.82 -3.48 -19.41
C GLY A 205 -4.84 -2.39 -19.11
N TYR A 206 -4.71 -1.70 -17.97
CA TYR A 206 -5.57 -0.59 -17.61
C TYR A 206 -4.81 0.73 -17.61
N TYR A 207 -5.55 1.81 -17.78
CA TYR A 207 -5.08 3.19 -17.60
C TYR A 207 -6.09 3.96 -16.75
N GLY A 208 -5.57 4.85 -15.91
CA GLY A 208 -6.33 5.75 -15.06
C GLY A 208 -6.16 7.21 -15.48
N ALA A 209 -7.01 8.08 -14.94
CA ALA A 209 -6.99 9.52 -15.21
C ALA A 209 -6.15 10.32 -14.20
N ASP A 210 -5.31 9.66 -13.40
CA ASP A 210 -4.38 10.34 -12.50
C ASP A 210 -3.25 11.04 -13.27
N THR A 211 -2.72 12.11 -12.68
CA THR A 211 -1.63 12.90 -13.27
C THR A 211 -0.29 12.47 -12.68
N HIS A 212 0.74 12.40 -13.52
CA HIS A 212 2.09 12.12 -13.07
C HIS A 212 2.57 13.19 -12.06
N VAL A 213 3.34 12.79 -11.05
CA VAL A 213 3.82 13.68 -9.97
C VAL A 213 4.65 14.87 -10.47
N SER A 214 5.21 14.78 -11.67
CA SER A 214 5.89 15.90 -12.34
C SER A 214 4.94 16.93 -12.94
N GLY A 215 3.63 16.67 -12.96
CA GLY A 215 2.64 17.51 -13.64
C GLY A 215 2.60 17.35 -15.16
N ASP A 216 3.43 16.49 -15.75
CA ASP A 216 3.46 16.26 -17.20
C ASP A 216 2.25 15.40 -17.65
N PRO A 217 1.30 15.92 -18.39
CA PRO A 217 0.10 15.20 -18.82
C PRO A 217 0.38 14.10 -19.84
N LYS A 218 1.55 14.11 -20.47
CA LYS A 218 1.98 13.08 -21.44
C LYS A 218 2.54 11.84 -20.78
N LYS A 219 2.90 11.92 -19.50
CA LYS A 219 3.45 10.79 -18.75
C LYS A 219 2.34 9.97 -18.11
N VAL A 220 2.19 8.74 -18.58
CA VAL A 220 1.34 7.75 -17.91
C VAL A 220 1.93 7.43 -16.54
N VAL A 221 1.12 7.51 -15.50
CA VAL A 221 1.54 7.29 -14.10
C VAL A 221 1.88 5.84 -13.85
N ILE A 222 0.93 4.97 -14.19
CA ILE A 222 1.00 3.53 -14.05
C ILE A 222 0.02 2.89 -15.03
N SER A 223 0.43 1.82 -15.64
CA SER A 223 -0.45 0.95 -16.42
C SER A 223 -0.05 -0.49 -16.17
N ARG A 224 -0.84 -1.19 -15.41
CA ARG A 224 -0.67 -2.61 -15.10
C ARG A 224 -1.83 -3.40 -15.65
N GLY A 225 -1.78 -4.70 -15.49
CA GLY A 225 -2.85 -5.55 -15.97
C GLY A 225 -2.74 -6.95 -15.42
N VAL A 226 -3.55 -7.84 -15.98
CA VAL A 226 -3.63 -9.25 -15.61
C VAL A 226 -3.75 -10.10 -16.87
N PRO A 227 -3.36 -11.38 -16.83
CA PRO A 227 -3.62 -12.32 -17.92
C PRO A 227 -5.09 -12.33 -18.29
N ILE A 228 -5.39 -12.60 -19.56
CA ILE A 228 -6.79 -12.67 -20.04
C ILE A 228 -7.61 -13.68 -19.24
N ALA A 229 -7.03 -14.80 -18.83
CA ALA A 229 -7.69 -15.80 -18.01
C ALA A 229 -8.20 -15.17 -16.69
N LYS A 230 -7.36 -14.36 -16.01
CA LYS A 230 -7.76 -13.65 -14.79
C LYS A 230 -8.82 -12.59 -15.05
N ALA A 231 -8.73 -11.88 -16.18
CA ALA A 231 -9.73 -10.87 -16.54
C ALA A 231 -11.13 -11.48 -16.77
N MET A 232 -11.18 -12.76 -17.15
CA MET A 232 -12.41 -13.51 -17.41
C MET A 232 -12.99 -14.20 -16.16
N GLU A 233 -12.33 -14.11 -15.01
CA GLU A 233 -12.86 -14.67 -13.76
C GLU A 233 -13.98 -13.81 -13.17
N ASP A 234 -14.86 -14.45 -12.40
CA ASP A 234 -16.05 -13.84 -11.80
C ASP A 234 -15.75 -12.71 -10.81
N GLU A 235 -14.58 -12.77 -10.15
CA GLU A 235 -14.13 -11.80 -9.16
C GLU A 235 -13.49 -10.55 -9.78
N SER A 236 -13.37 -10.48 -11.10
CA SER A 236 -12.86 -9.30 -11.79
C SER A 236 -14.01 -8.35 -12.13
N LEU A 237 -14.01 -7.15 -11.53
CA LEU A 237 -15.08 -6.15 -11.68
C LEU A 237 -14.60 -4.83 -12.27
N ILE A 238 -15.48 -4.19 -13.04
CA ILE A 238 -15.46 -2.74 -13.26
C ILE A 238 -16.45 -2.15 -12.27
N ALA A 239 -15.94 -1.61 -11.16
CA ALA A 239 -16.72 -1.15 -10.02
C ALA A 239 -16.99 0.37 -10.08
N TRP A 240 -18.19 0.78 -9.67
CA TRP A 240 -18.60 2.20 -9.50
C TRP A 240 -19.04 2.51 -8.07
N ALA A 241 -19.23 1.50 -7.21
CA ALA A 241 -19.59 1.70 -5.82
C ALA A 241 -18.72 0.86 -4.89
N MET A 242 -18.57 1.34 -3.65
CA MET A 242 -17.83 0.73 -2.57
C MET A 242 -18.66 0.84 -1.28
N ASN A 243 -18.91 -0.29 -0.60
CA ASN A 243 -19.69 -0.36 0.64
C ASN A 243 -21.06 0.33 0.48
N GLY A 244 -21.75 0.06 -0.64
CA GLY A 244 -23.10 0.57 -0.92
C GLY A 244 -23.18 2.07 -1.30
N LYS A 245 -22.06 2.76 -1.50
CA LYS A 245 -21.98 4.18 -1.87
C LYS A 245 -21.05 4.38 -3.06
N ASP A 246 -21.07 5.57 -3.67
CA ASP A 246 -20.09 5.95 -4.67
C ASP A 246 -18.65 5.72 -4.14
N ILE A 247 -17.76 5.26 -5.02
CA ILE A 247 -16.35 5.10 -4.65
C ILE A 247 -15.78 6.46 -4.26
N PRO A 248 -15.17 6.62 -3.08
CA PRO A 248 -14.52 7.88 -2.73
C PRO A 248 -13.39 8.24 -3.71
N LEU A 249 -13.16 9.55 -3.95
CA LEU A 249 -12.18 10.02 -4.93
C LEU A 249 -10.79 9.38 -4.76
N LEU A 250 -10.28 9.31 -3.54
CA LEU A 250 -8.97 8.70 -3.23
C LEU A 250 -8.91 7.20 -3.55
N HIS A 251 -10.08 6.55 -3.69
CA HIS A 251 -10.19 5.12 -4.00
C HIS A 251 -10.59 4.83 -5.44
N GLY A 252 -10.72 5.86 -6.28
CA GLY A 252 -10.86 5.69 -7.72
C GLY A 252 -12.20 6.09 -8.33
N TYR A 253 -12.98 6.97 -7.65
CA TYR A 253 -14.20 7.54 -8.26
C TYR A 253 -13.93 8.09 -9.66
N PRO A 254 -14.77 7.85 -10.66
CA PRO A 254 -16.08 7.20 -10.59
C PRO A 254 -16.06 5.72 -11.00
N LEU A 255 -14.94 5.22 -11.54
CA LEU A 255 -14.76 3.83 -11.94
C LEU A 255 -13.42 3.29 -11.48
N ARG A 256 -13.43 2.03 -11.04
CA ARG A 256 -12.24 1.30 -10.62
C ARG A 256 -12.25 -0.11 -11.20
N LEU A 257 -11.10 -0.58 -11.68
CA LEU A 257 -10.87 -1.99 -11.92
C LEU A 257 -10.56 -2.67 -10.59
N VAL A 258 -11.23 -3.79 -10.30
CA VAL A 258 -10.98 -4.63 -9.14
C VAL A 258 -10.75 -6.06 -9.63
N THR A 259 -9.56 -6.60 -9.37
CA THR A 259 -9.17 -7.96 -9.75
C THR A 259 -8.90 -8.76 -8.47
N GLY A 260 -9.90 -9.48 -7.98
CA GLY A 260 -9.84 -10.23 -6.73
C GLY A 260 -8.71 -11.27 -6.74
N GLY A 261 -8.04 -11.46 -5.58
CA GLY A 261 -6.94 -12.43 -5.45
C GLY A 261 -5.60 -12.00 -6.06
N TRP A 262 -5.54 -10.80 -6.67
CA TRP A 262 -4.31 -10.23 -7.23
C TRP A 262 -3.89 -8.98 -6.44
N PRO A 263 -2.58 -8.60 -6.48
CA PRO A 263 -2.11 -7.41 -5.77
C PRO A 263 -2.89 -6.15 -6.15
N ALA A 264 -3.17 -5.27 -5.19
CA ALA A 264 -3.95 -4.04 -5.40
C ALA A 264 -3.41 -3.13 -6.52
N SER A 265 -2.16 -3.32 -6.94
CA SER A 265 -1.57 -2.60 -8.08
C SER A 265 -2.20 -2.96 -9.43
N THR A 266 -2.92 -4.07 -9.53
CA THR A 266 -3.71 -4.44 -10.70
C THR A 266 -5.15 -3.90 -10.66
N CYS A 267 -5.55 -3.30 -9.53
CA CYS A 267 -6.86 -2.70 -9.31
C CYS A 267 -6.82 -1.20 -9.63
N GLY A 268 -6.93 -0.87 -10.93
CA GLY A 268 -6.76 0.50 -11.44
C GLY A 268 -7.83 1.47 -10.97
N LYS A 269 -7.42 2.62 -10.40
CA LYS A 269 -8.29 3.73 -9.98
C LYS A 269 -8.54 4.70 -11.11
N TRP A 270 -9.64 5.46 -11.03
CA TRP A 270 -10.02 6.46 -12.03
C TRP A 270 -9.99 5.87 -13.44
N LEU A 271 -10.49 4.65 -13.55
CA LEU A 271 -10.41 3.82 -14.74
C LEU A 271 -11.08 4.50 -15.93
N ASN A 272 -10.32 4.77 -16.99
CA ASN A 272 -10.84 5.38 -18.21
C ASN A 272 -10.51 4.58 -19.48
N ARG A 273 -9.59 3.59 -19.40
CA ARG A 273 -9.21 2.80 -20.56
C ARG A 273 -8.73 1.40 -20.15
N ILE A 274 -9.15 0.39 -20.93
CA ILE A 274 -8.62 -0.97 -20.88
C ILE A 274 -8.16 -1.34 -22.29
N VAL A 275 -6.98 -1.95 -22.40
CA VAL A 275 -6.44 -2.48 -23.66
C VAL A 275 -6.37 -4.01 -23.57
N ILE A 276 -6.88 -4.69 -24.61
CA ILE A 276 -6.79 -6.15 -24.78
C ILE A 276 -5.59 -6.43 -25.67
N ARG A 277 -4.58 -7.12 -25.13
CA ARG A 277 -3.27 -7.29 -25.75
C ARG A 277 -3.07 -8.71 -26.27
N ASP A 278 -2.33 -8.83 -27.37
CA ASP A 278 -1.81 -10.09 -27.91
C ASP A 278 -0.48 -10.54 -27.30
N LYS A 279 -0.01 -9.81 -26.29
CA LYS A 279 1.22 -10.04 -25.52
C LYS A 279 1.04 -9.68 -24.07
N VAL A 280 2.00 -10.06 -23.22
CA VAL A 280 2.07 -9.56 -21.85
C VAL A 280 2.10 -8.02 -21.88
N HIS A 281 1.29 -7.39 -21.02
CA HIS A 281 1.20 -5.94 -20.98
C HIS A 281 2.56 -5.32 -20.62
N ASP A 282 2.93 -4.29 -21.36
CA ASP A 282 4.23 -3.60 -21.28
C ASP A 282 4.12 -2.12 -20.87
N GLY A 283 3.01 -1.76 -20.23
CA GLY A 283 2.76 -0.39 -19.76
C GLY A 283 3.70 0.05 -18.63
N PRO A 284 3.75 1.36 -18.34
CA PRO A 284 4.60 1.90 -17.29
C PRO A 284 4.39 1.20 -15.94
N LYS A 285 5.48 0.82 -15.29
CA LYS A 285 5.51 0.09 -14.01
C LYS A 285 4.88 -1.30 -14.06
N MET A 286 4.68 -1.88 -15.24
CA MET A 286 4.24 -3.28 -15.36
C MET A 286 5.37 -4.24 -15.05
N THR A 287 6.58 -3.90 -15.47
CA THR A 287 7.80 -4.71 -15.32
C THR A 287 8.94 -3.91 -14.72
N GLY A 288 10.02 -4.58 -14.34
CA GLY A 288 11.23 -3.97 -13.79
C GLY A 288 11.18 -3.74 -12.29
N MET A 289 12.14 -2.94 -11.79
CA MET A 289 12.35 -2.73 -10.35
C MET A 289 11.29 -1.86 -9.65
N SER A 290 10.28 -1.41 -10.37
CA SER A 290 9.24 -0.54 -9.80
C SER A 290 8.15 -1.29 -9.06
N TYR A 291 8.11 -2.63 -9.21
CA TYR A 291 7.16 -3.54 -8.56
C TYR A 291 7.74 -4.94 -8.48
#